data_81b93044ced954ff3bf19eaee01c78bb
#
_entry.id   81b93044ced954ff3bf19eaee01c78bb
#
_cell.length_a   1.000
_cell.length_b   1.000
_cell.length_c   1.000
_cell.angle_alpha   90.00
_cell.angle_beta   90.00
_cell.angle_gamma   90.00
#
_symmetry.space_group_name_H-M   'P 1'
#
loop_
_entity.id
_entity.type
_entity.pdbx_description
1 polymer ?
#
loop_
_entity_poly.entity_id
_entity_poly.type
_entity_poly.pdbx_seq_one_letter_code
_entity_poly.pdbx_strand_id
1 'polypeptide(L)'
;MSTLALPKFELKHNLFAKEMRKVDPSIKLIAGGAMPDVMEGADQARRINGQYVPDYLSSADWTGQMILNCLDNIDMISEHYYASGTQHTDMKLQKKVPIDPPLSFIEWQRAPAVQVRAKYEHYQEYLKLIPALRAKPVPIAIDEWAYFGGRPNSYKTVPAYAWAFHEMFRHSDVFQMGALTFATATMSSNRTEAILNPTGMLFKMYRDHFGVIPVEVTGDSPQPKPTFPAGGDQPAVNPGSDTYPLDVSAAFSEDRKTLSIAVLNPSDTEQSIKVAMNGATLATSGHLYRMAPDSIDATVQVDKKPEVQVEDQTLGALPNTITVRPFSVNIYSYPVL
;
A
#
# COMPACT_ATOMS: atom_id res chain seq x y z
N MET A 1 -21.57 1.25 16.35
CA MET A 1 -22.73 0.56 15.70
C MET A 1 -23.40 -0.33 16.75
N SER A 2 -24.74 -0.48 16.70
CA SER A 2 -25.40 -1.40 17.64
C SER A 2 -25.00 -2.83 17.29
N THR A 3 -24.86 -3.71 18.29
CA THR A 3 -24.59 -5.15 18.15
C THR A 3 -25.57 -5.90 17.23
N LEU A 4 -26.70 -5.27 16.90
CA LEU A 4 -27.70 -5.78 15.96
C LEU A 4 -27.46 -5.36 14.49
N ALA A 5 -26.52 -4.47 14.22
CA ALA A 5 -26.29 -3.97 12.86
C ALA A 5 -25.57 -5.01 11.99
N LEU A 6 -24.54 -5.65 12.51
CA LEU A 6 -23.72 -6.60 11.76
C LEU A 6 -24.51 -7.87 11.35
N PRO A 7 -25.24 -8.59 12.22
CA PRO A 7 -26.04 -9.74 11.79
C PRO A 7 -27.10 -9.40 10.74
N LYS A 8 -27.68 -8.20 10.80
CA LYS A 8 -28.60 -7.74 9.76
C LYS A 8 -27.91 -7.44 8.44
N PHE A 9 -26.69 -6.92 8.50
CA PHE A 9 -25.88 -6.69 7.32
C PHE A 9 -25.48 -8.01 6.65
N GLU A 10 -25.00 -8.97 7.41
CA GLU A 10 -24.65 -10.33 6.94
C GLU A 10 -25.83 -11.00 6.24
N LEU A 11 -27.01 -10.97 6.87
CA LEU A 11 -28.24 -11.52 6.26
C LEU A 11 -28.54 -10.83 4.93
N LYS A 12 -28.53 -9.50 4.89
CA LYS A 12 -28.77 -8.74 3.65
C LYS A 12 -27.72 -9.07 2.60
N HIS A 13 -26.44 -9.08 2.96
CA HIS A 13 -25.35 -9.41 2.03
C HIS A 13 -25.61 -10.78 1.38
N ASN A 14 -25.86 -11.81 2.15
CA ASN A 14 -26.13 -13.17 1.66
C ASN A 14 -27.35 -13.25 0.75
N LEU A 15 -28.44 -12.53 1.09
CA LEU A 15 -29.63 -12.48 0.26
C LEU A 15 -29.39 -11.76 -1.08
N PHE A 16 -28.76 -10.58 -1.03
CA PHE A 16 -28.43 -9.83 -2.24
C PHE A 16 -27.47 -10.61 -3.14
N ALA A 17 -26.39 -11.15 -2.59
CA ALA A 17 -25.42 -11.95 -3.32
C ALA A 17 -26.09 -13.12 -4.08
N LYS A 18 -26.98 -13.84 -3.39
CA LYS A 18 -27.73 -14.95 -3.98
C LYS A 18 -28.60 -14.50 -5.16
N GLU A 19 -29.36 -13.40 -4.99
CA GLU A 19 -30.23 -12.90 -6.04
C GLU A 19 -29.45 -12.29 -7.22
N MET A 20 -28.37 -11.57 -6.97
CA MET A 20 -27.51 -11.03 -8.01
C MET A 20 -26.87 -12.15 -8.85
N ARG A 21 -26.37 -13.23 -8.22
CA ARG A 21 -25.77 -14.35 -8.95
C ARG A 21 -26.78 -15.20 -9.73
N LYS A 22 -28.07 -15.11 -9.42
CA LYS A 22 -29.13 -15.70 -10.30
C LYS A 22 -29.23 -14.97 -11.63
N VAL A 23 -29.00 -13.65 -11.62
CA VAL A 23 -29.04 -12.81 -12.84
C VAL A 23 -27.73 -12.95 -13.62
N ASP A 24 -26.60 -12.86 -12.94
CA ASP A 24 -25.27 -13.06 -13.52
C ASP A 24 -24.37 -13.88 -12.57
N PRO A 25 -24.18 -15.17 -12.87
CA PRO A 25 -23.32 -16.04 -12.04
C PRO A 25 -21.83 -15.67 -12.08
N SER A 26 -21.40 -14.86 -13.04
CA SER A 26 -20.00 -14.51 -13.24
C SER A 26 -19.51 -13.30 -12.42
N ILE A 27 -20.44 -12.56 -11.79
CA ILE A 27 -20.10 -11.37 -11.04
C ILE A 27 -19.14 -11.66 -9.88
N LYS A 28 -18.23 -10.75 -9.64
CA LYS A 28 -17.38 -10.73 -8.46
C LYS A 28 -17.98 -9.82 -7.40
N LEU A 29 -18.12 -10.36 -6.19
CA LEU A 29 -18.73 -9.67 -5.07
C LEU A 29 -17.66 -9.22 -4.08
N ILE A 30 -17.56 -7.93 -3.87
CA ILE A 30 -16.71 -7.33 -2.85
C ILE A 30 -17.59 -7.00 -1.65
N ALA A 31 -17.32 -7.63 -0.52
CA ALA A 31 -18.04 -7.37 0.73
C ALA A 31 -17.35 -6.25 1.50
N GLY A 32 -18.13 -5.35 2.09
CA GLY A 32 -17.61 -4.32 2.98
C GLY A 32 -16.94 -4.95 4.20
N GLY A 33 -15.68 -4.60 4.44
CA GLY A 33 -14.88 -4.98 5.59
C GLY A 33 -14.65 -3.79 6.52
N ALA A 34 -14.19 -4.08 7.71
CA ALA A 34 -13.61 -3.17 8.67
C ALA A 34 -12.75 -4.00 9.63
N MET A 35 -11.46 -4.09 9.32
CA MET A 35 -10.47 -4.74 10.17
C MET A 35 -10.33 -4.01 11.50
N PRO A 36 -9.73 -4.64 12.53
CA PRO A 36 -9.66 -4.08 13.89
C PRO A 36 -9.11 -2.65 14.04
N ASP A 37 -8.43 -2.11 13.03
CA ASP A 37 -7.97 -0.72 13.00
C ASP A 37 -9.09 0.33 12.97
N VAL A 38 -10.30 -0.08 12.62
CA VAL A 38 -11.51 0.76 12.60
C VAL A 38 -12.62 0.25 13.51
N MET A 39 -12.27 -0.63 14.46
CA MET A 39 -13.24 -1.10 15.45
C MET A 39 -13.85 0.07 16.21
N GLU A 40 -15.17 0.17 16.16
CA GLU A 40 -15.91 1.11 16.98
C GLU A 40 -15.98 0.60 18.44
N GLY A 41 -15.57 1.46 19.31
CA GLY A 41 -15.70 1.24 20.75
C GLY A 41 -14.42 0.67 21.36
N ALA A 42 -13.53 1.57 21.79
CA ALA A 42 -12.38 1.25 22.61
C ALA A 42 -12.69 0.39 23.86
N ASP A 43 -13.96 0.27 24.21
CA ASP A 43 -14.45 -0.55 25.34
C ASP A 43 -14.48 -2.05 25.03
N GLN A 44 -14.40 -2.44 23.76
CA GLN A 44 -14.43 -3.84 23.31
C GLN A 44 -13.06 -4.40 22.91
N ALA A 45 -12.06 -3.55 22.71
CA ALA A 45 -10.70 -4.00 22.48
C ALA A 45 -10.05 -4.44 23.81
N ARG A 46 -9.42 -5.60 23.80
CA ARG A 46 -8.61 -6.03 24.94
C ARG A 46 -7.42 -5.10 25.12
N ARG A 47 -7.05 -4.81 26.37
CA ARG A 47 -5.82 -4.10 26.68
C ARG A 47 -4.81 -5.04 27.29
N ILE A 48 -3.62 -5.11 26.70
CA ILE A 48 -2.46 -5.79 27.26
C ILE A 48 -1.37 -4.74 27.47
N ASN A 49 -0.89 -4.58 28.69
CA ASN A 49 0.10 -3.57 29.06
C ASN A 49 -0.27 -2.13 28.65
N GLY A 50 -1.56 -1.79 28.71
CA GLY A 50 -2.06 -0.47 28.35
C GLY A 50 -2.27 -0.22 26.86
N GLN A 51 -1.90 -1.17 25.99
CA GLN A 51 -2.12 -1.10 24.54
C GLN A 51 -3.40 -1.85 24.16
N TYR A 52 -4.11 -1.34 23.17
CA TYR A 52 -5.22 -2.05 22.56
C TYR A 52 -4.67 -3.25 21.78
N VAL A 53 -5.36 -4.38 21.92
CA VAL A 53 -5.05 -5.61 21.19
C VAL A 53 -6.32 -6.02 20.44
N PRO A 54 -6.24 -6.32 19.14
CA PRO A 54 -7.37 -6.76 18.36
C PRO A 54 -8.07 -7.96 19.02
N ASP A 55 -9.40 -7.89 19.18
CA ASP A 55 -10.23 -9.00 19.67
C ASP A 55 -10.89 -9.69 18.48
N TYR A 56 -10.06 -10.45 17.75
CA TYR A 56 -10.48 -11.13 16.53
C TYR A 56 -11.67 -12.04 16.78
N LEU A 57 -12.57 -12.09 15.79
CA LEU A 57 -13.80 -12.87 15.78
C LEU A 57 -14.82 -12.48 16.85
N SER A 58 -14.58 -11.41 17.60
CA SER A 58 -15.60 -10.84 18.48
C SER A 58 -16.77 -10.23 17.67
N SER A 59 -17.85 -9.92 18.34
CA SER A 59 -18.99 -9.24 17.70
C SER A 59 -18.69 -7.82 17.19
N ALA A 60 -17.54 -7.27 17.57
CA ALA A 60 -17.03 -5.97 17.09
C ALA A 60 -16.10 -6.11 15.86
N ASP A 61 -15.57 -7.29 15.60
CA ASP A 61 -14.71 -7.58 14.47
C ASP A 61 -15.54 -7.79 13.20
N TRP A 62 -15.82 -6.69 12.52
CA TRP A 62 -16.68 -6.70 11.33
C TRP A 62 -16.15 -7.63 10.23
N THR A 63 -14.87 -7.51 9.85
CA THR A 63 -14.26 -8.34 8.81
C THR A 63 -14.25 -9.81 9.19
N GLY A 64 -13.86 -10.14 10.43
CA GLY A 64 -13.87 -11.51 10.93
C GLY A 64 -15.25 -12.13 10.89
N GLN A 65 -16.28 -11.40 11.32
CA GLN A 65 -17.68 -11.89 11.29
C GLN A 65 -18.19 -12.05 9.85
N MET A 66 -17.90 -11.10 8.94
CA MET A 66 -18.24 -11.24 7.52
C MET A 66 -17.61 -12.49 6.91
N ILE A 67 -16.35 -12.79 7.20
CA ILE A 67 -15.69 -14.02 6.75
C ILE A 67 -16.38 -15.24 7.33
N LEU A 68 -16.68 -15.27 8.63
CA LEU A 68 -17.33 -16.41 9.28
C LEU A 68 -18.72 -16.71 8.70
N ASN A 69 -19.51 -15.68 8.39
CA ASN A 69 -20.94 -15.84 8.12
C ASN A 69 -21.33 -15.65 6.64
N CYS A 70 -20.41 -15.13 5.81
CA CYS A 70 -20.70 -14.78 4.41
C CYS A 70 -19.69 -15.33 3.40
N LEU A 71 -18.72 -16.14 3.79
CA LEU A 71 -17.57 -16.58 2.96
C LEU A 71 -17.98 -17.13 1.59
N ASP A 72 -19.08 -17.88 1.49
CA ASP A 72 -19.56 -18.46 0.24
C ASP A 72 -20.05 -17.41 -0.77
N ASN A 73 -20.39 -16.23 -0.27
CA ASN A 73 -20.94 -15.11 -1.02
C ASN A 73 -19.98 -13.94 -1.15
N ILE A 74 -18.68 -14.16 -0.91
CA ILE A 74 -17.61 -13.15 -1.01
C ILE A 74 -16.55 -13.64 -1.99
N ASP A 75 -16.15 -12.78 -2.92
CA ASP A 75 -14.99 -12.97 -3.79
C ASP A 75 -13.80 -12.11 -3.36
N MET A 76 -14.04 -10.94 -2.76
CA MET A 76 -13.04 -10.06 -2.13
C MET A 76 -13.65 -9.35 -0.91
N ILE A 77 -12.79 -8.89 -0.01
CA ILE A 77 -13.17 -8.03 1.11
C ILE A 77 -12.63 -6.63 0.86
N SER A 78 -13.52 -5.64 0.92
CA SER A 78 -13.19 -4.23 0.85
C SER A 78 -12.55 -3.79 2.16
N GLU A 79 -11.38 -3.19 2.08
CA GLU A 79 -10.72 -2.57 3.23
C GLU A 79 -10.23 -1.17 2.84
N HIS A 80 -10.47 -0.22 3.72
CA HIS A 80 -10.08 1.17 3.51
C HIS A 80 -8.96 1.58 4.46
N TYR A 81 -8.13 2.54 4.06
CA TYR A 81 -7.32 3.29 5.00
C TYR A 81 -7.07 4.73 4.54
N TYR A 82 -7.06 5.61 5.53
CA TYR A 82 -6.64 6.99 5.35
C TYR A 82 -5.56 7.31 6.36
N ALA A 83 -4.33 7.44 5.89
CA ALA A 83 -3.19 7.76 6.72
C ALA A 83 -2.92 9.27 6.71
N SER A 84 -2.44 9.78 7.85
CA SER A 84 -1.89 11.12 7.98
C SER A 84 -0.54 11.04 8.67
N GLY A 85 0.45 11.78 8.18
CA GLY A 85 1.76 11.81 8.81
C GLY A 85 1.86 12.76 10.00
N THR A 86 0.79 13.47 10.36
CA THR A 86 0.79 14.50 11.41
C THR A 86 -0.24 14.26 12.51
N GLN A 87 -1.28 13.48 12.23
CA GLN A 87 -2.39 13.23 13.13
C GLN A 87 -2.82 11.77 13.07
N HIS A 88 -3.37 11.28 14.17
CA HIS A 88 -4.07 10.00 14.20
C HIS A 88 -5.43 10.16 14.88
N THR A 89 -6.31 9.18 14.73
CA THR A 89 -7.56 9.13 15.47
C THR A 89 -7.30 8.51 16.84
N ASP A 90 -7.55 9.26 17.90
CA ASP A 90 -7.65 8.70 19.25
C ASP A 90 -9.00 8.02 19.39
N MET A 91 -8.98 6.69 19.43
CA MET A 91 -10.21 5.88 19.48
C MET A 91 -11.01 6.08 20.77
N LYS A 92 -10.35 6.39 21.87
CA LYS A 92 -11.02 6.69 23.14
C LYS A 92 -11.73 8.05 23.11
N LEU A 93 -11.08 9.05 22.51
CA LEU A 93 -11.61 10.41 22.43
C LEU A 93 -12.50 10.60 21.19
N GLN A 94 -12.50 9.64 20.26
CA GLN A 94 -13.19 9.72 18.97
C GLN A 94 -12.87 11.01 18.20
N LYS A 95 -11.63 11.44 18.25
CA LYS A 95 -11.16 12.68 17.59
C LYS A 95 -9.73 12.53 17.07
N LYS A 96 -9.39 13.35 16.07
CA LYS A 96 -8.03 13.47 15.58
C LYS A 96 -7.16 14.22 16.58
N VAL A 97 -6.00 13.64 16.90
CA VAL A 97 -4.98 14.23 17.77
C VAL A 97 -3.64 14.22 17.03
N PRO A 98 -2.73 15.16 17.34
CA PRO A 98 -1.38 15.15 16.79
C PRO A 98 -0.64 13.86 17.15
N ILE A 99 0.22 13.39 16.24
CA ILE A 99 1.21 12.33 16.55
C ILE A 99 2.31 12.95 17.42
N ASP A 100 2.51 12.40 18.61
CA ASP A 100 3.50 12.90 19.58
C ASP A 100 4.36 11.74 20.10
N PRO A 101 5.70 11.76 19.95
CA PRO A 101 6.45 12.79 19.21
C PRO A 101 6.16 12.75 17.70
N PRO A 102 6.39 13.85 16.97
CA PRO A 102 6.24 13.89 15.51
C PRO A 102 7.10 12.83 14.84
N LEU A 103 6.57 12.22 13.77
CA LEU A 103 7.33 11.25 12.97
C LEU A 103 8.58 11.90 12.38
N SER A 104 9.69 11.14 12.35
CA SER A 104 10.82 11.51 11.50
C SER A 104 10.38 11.56 10.03
N PHE A 105 11.14 12.25 9.17
CA PHE A 105 10.75 12.36 7.78
C PHE A 105 10.61 10.99 7.09
N ILE A 106 11.52 10.06 7.36
CA ILE A 106 11.45 8.70 6.79
C ILE A 106 10.21 7.95 7.32
N GLU A 107 9.93 8.01 8.61
CA GLU A 107 8.72 7.38 9.16
C GLU A 107 7.43 8.03 8.64
N TRP A 108 7.48 9.33 8.37
CA TRP A 108 6.39 10.03 7.69
C TRP A 108 6.15 9.44 6.28
N GLN A 109 7.21 9.16 5.53
CA GLN A 109 7.10 8.53 4.21
C GLN A 109 6.63 7.06 4.28
N ARG A 110 6.98 6.35 5.36
CA ARG A 110 6.59 4.94 5.56
C ARG A 110 5.13 4.77 6.03
N ALA A 111 4.52 5.81 6.57
CA ALA A 111 3.20 5.70 7.23
C ALA A 111 2.12 4.97 6.42
N PRO A 112 1.91 5.23 5.11
CA PRO A 112 0.93 4.47 4.35
C PRO A 112 1.31 2.99 4.15
N ALA A 113 2.59 2.66 3.97
CA ALA A 113 3.05 1.27 3.88
C ALA A 113 2.86 0.51 5.21
N VAL A 114 3.04 1.18 6.35
CA VAL A 114 2.73 0.62 7.68
C VAL A 114 1.25 0.21 7.76
N GLN A 115 0.34 1.01 7.21
CA GLN A 115 -1.09 0.67 7.16
C GLN A 115 -1.36 -0.56 6.29
N VAL A 116 -0.76 -0.64 5.10
CA VAL A 116 -0.89 -1.81 4.23
C VAL A 116 -0.37 -3.06 4.92
N ARG A 117 0.84 -2.98 5.51
CA ARG A 117 1.44 -4.12 6.22
C ARG A 117 0.59 -4.57 7.40
N ALA A 118 0.02 -3.67 8.17
CA ALA A 118 -0.84 -4.03 9.29
C ALA A 118 -2.10 -4.80 8.82
N LYS A 119 -2.71 -4.41 7.69
CA LYS A 119 -3.84 -5.15 7.11
C LYS A 119 -3.43 -6.56 6.66
N TYR A 120 -2.23 -6.71 6.11
CA TYR A 120 -1.67 -8.02 5.81
C TYR A 120 -1.53 -8.88 7.08
N GLU A 121 -0.98 -8.35 8.17
CA GLU A 121 -0.84 -9.08 9.43
C GLU A 121 -2.20 -9.46 10.04
N HIS A 122 -3.20 -8.57 9.99
CA HIS A 122 -4.57 -8.91 10.37
C HIS A 122 -5.13 -10.07 9.54
N TYR A 123 -4.91 -10.04 8.23
CA TYR A 123 -5.36 -11.12 7.37
C TYR A 123 -4.68 -12.45 7.69
N GLN A 124 -3.38 -12.44 8.01
CA GLN A 124 -2.66 -13.63 8.46
C GLN A 124 -3.25 -14.20 9.78
N GLU A 125 -3.71 -13.35 10.69
CA GLU A 125 -4.41 -13.82 11.90
C GLU A 125 -5.76 -14.47 11.55
N TYR A 126 -6.55 -13.91 10.64
CA TYR A 126 -7.77 -14.56 10.16
C TYR A 126 -7.50 -15.92 9.50
N LEU A 127 -6.44 -16.05 8.72
CA LEU A 127 -6.03 -17.34 8.14
C LEU A 127 -5.69 -18.38 9.22
N LYS A 128 -5.12 -17.96 10.36
CA LYS A 128 -4.84 -18.86 11.51
C LYS A 128 -6.14 -19.27 12.21
N LEU A 129 -7.05 -18.33 12.42
CA LEU A 129 -8.24 -18.51 13.24
C LEU A 129 -9.42 -19.14 12.48
N ILE A 130 -9.49 -18.97 11.16
CA ILE A 130 -10.64 -19.39 10.33
C ILE A 130 -10.20 -20.46 9.32
N PRO A 131 -10.36 -21.76 9.62
CA PRO A 131 -9.99 -22.84 8.71
C PRO A 131 -10.67 -22.77 7.34
N ALA A 132 -11.92 -22.31 7.29
CA ALA A 132 -12.66 -22.13 6.04
C ALA A 132 -12.01 -21.10 5.11
N LEU A 133 -11.46 -20.02 5.66
CA LEU A 133 -10.72 -19.01 4.89
C LEU A 133 -9.41 -19.57 4.28
N ARG A 134 -8.72 -20.47 5.00
CA ARG A 134 -7.56 -21.17 4.43
C ARG A 134 -7.92 -22.07 3.26
N ALA A 135 -9.07 -22.73 3.33
CA ALA A 135 -9.56 -23.61 2.28
C ALA A 135 -10.08 -22.83 1.05
N LYS A 136 -10.62 -21.65 1.28
CA LYS A 136 -11.13 -20.71 0.27
C LYS A 136 -10.60 -19.30 0.58
N PRO A 137 -9.35 -18.97 0.21
CA PRO A 137 -8.81 -17.64 0.41
C PRO A 137 -9.65 -16.58 -0.33
N VAL A 138 -9.99 -15.51 0.38
CA VAL A 138 -10.71 -14.37 -0.16
C VAL A 138 -9.80 -13.16 -0.06
N PRO A 139 -9.28 -12.63 -1.19
CA PRO A 139 -8.32 -11.54 -1.17
C PRO A 139 -8.95 -10.22 -0.73
N ILE A 140 -8.08 -9.27 -0.42
CA ILE A 140 -8.46 -7.91 -0.02
C ILE A 140 -8.45 -7.01 -1.26
N ALA A 141 -9.50 -6.21 -1.39
CA ALA A 141 -9.55 -5.00 -2.20
C ALA A 141 -9.33 -3.80 -1.29
N ILE A 142 -8.19 -3.10 -1.43
CA ILE A 142 -8.02 -1.77 -0.84
C ILE A 142 -8.63 -0.78 -1.81
N ASP A 143 -9.95 -0.75 -1.87
CA ASP A 143 -10.72 -0.03 -2.87
C ASP A 143 -10.98 1.44 -2.50
N GLU A 144 -10.51 1.85 -1.31
CA GLU A 144 -10.49 3.25 -0.91
C GLU A 144 -9.28 3.52 0.01
N TRP A 145 -8.35 4.36 -0.45
CA TRP A 145 -7.21 4.74 0.36
C TRP A 145 -6.62 6.09 -0.06
N ALA A 146 -6.01 6.79 0.89
CA ALA A 146 -5.23 8.00 0.61
C ALA A 146 -4.22 8.29 1.72
N TYR A 147 -3.23 9.13 1.41
CA TYR A 147 -2.26 9.66 2.35
C TYR A 147 -2.33 11.18 2.39
N PHE A 148 -2.68 11.72 3.55
CA PHE A 148 -2.81 13.15 3.76
C PHE A 148 -1.58 13.70 4.48
N GLY A 149 -0.74 14.42 3.80
CA GLY A 149 0.47 14.93 4.43
C GLY A 149 1.29 15.92 3.61
N GLY A 150 0.96 16.11 2.35
CA GLY A 150 1.65 17.03 1.45
C GLY A 150 0.77 18.18 0.99
N ARG A 151 1.38 19.18 0.37
CA ARG A 151 0.63 20.16 -0.44
C ARG A 151 0.06 19.43 -1.66
N PRO A 152 -1.17 19.75 -2.07
CA PRO A 152 -1.69 19.24 -3.34
C PRO A 152 -0.69 19.50 -4.48
N ASN A 153 -0.56 18.53 -5.40
CA ASN A 153 0.30 18.62 -6.57
C ASN A 153 1.82 18.70 -6.28
N SER A 154 2.28 18.44 -5.05
CA SER A 154 3.71 18.39 -4.72
C SER A 154 4.27 16.97 -4.80
N TYR A 155 5.58 16.86 -4.99
CA TYR A 155 6.30 15.59 -4.99
C TYR A 155 6.38 14.93 -3.60
N LYS A 156 6.15 15.69 -2.55
CA LYS A 156 6.40 15.29 -1.16
C LYS A 156 5.77 13.95 -0.74
N THR A 157 4.61 13.62 -1.30
CA THR A 157 3.91 12.35 -1.00
C THR A 157 4.29 11.21 -1.94
N VAL A 158 5.03 11.47 -3.02
CA VAL A 158 5.35 10.46 -4.05
C VAL A 158 6.14 9.28 -3.48
N PRO A 159 7.22 9.46 -2.68
CA PRO A 159 7.91 8.35 -2.05
C PRO A 159 7.01 7.51 -1.12
N ALA A 160 6.08 8.17 -0.41
CA ALA A 160 5.14 7.49 0.47
C ALA A 160 4.15 6.60 -0.30
N TYR A 161 3.62 7.07 -1.43
CA TYR A 161 2.79 6.27 -2.32
C TYR A 161 3.57 5.12 -2.97
N ALA A 162 4.81 5.36 -3.40
CA ALA A 162 5.68 4.31 -3.93
C ALA A 162 5.93 3.20 -2.91
N TRP A 163 6.14 3.55 -1.64
CA TRP A 163 6.31 2.56 -0.57
C TRP A 163 5.03 1.74 -0.32
N ALA A 164 3.88 2.39 -0.35
CA ALA A 164 2.59 1.69 -0.26
C ALA A 164 2.40 0.72 -1.44
N PHE A 165 2.78 1.10 -2.67
CA PHE A 165 2.74 0.20 -3.83
C PHE A 165 3.62 -1.03 -3.61
N HIS A 166 4.88 -0.81 -3.20
CA HIS A 166 5.81 -1.91 -2.96
C HIS A 166 5.25 -2.88 -1.93
N GLU A 167 4.61 -2.38 -0.86
CA GLU A 167 4.02 -3.24 0.15
C GLU A 167 2.80 -4.02 -0.38
N MET A 168 1.95 -3.40 -1.21
CA MET A 168 0.86 -4.09 -1.90
C MET A 168 1.38 -5.16 -2.87
N PHE A 169 2.44 -4.87 -3.65
CA PHE A 169 3.03 -5.81 -4.60
C PHE A 169 3.67 -7.00 -3.89
N ARG A 170 4.36 -6.75 -2.79
CA ARG A 170 5.02 -7.77 -1.95
C ARG A 170 4.03 -8.79 -1.39
N HIS A 171 2.80 -8.35 -1.17
CA HIS A 171 1.69 -9.15 -0.65
C HIS A 171 0.53 -9.26 -1.65
N SER A 172 0.83 -9.39 -2.93
CA SER A 172 -0.18 -9.49 -4.01
C SER A 172 -0.98 -10.80 -3.98
N ASP A 173 -0.56 -11.79 -3.22
CA ASP A 173 -1.35 -12.97 -2.87
C ASP A 173 -2.57 -12.62 -1.99
N VAL A 174 -2.48 -11.54 -1.23
CA VAL A 174 -3.56 -11.01 -0.38
C VAL A 174 -4.24 -9.79 -1.01
N PHE A 175 -3.47 -8.82 -1.51
CA PHE A 175 -3.99 -7.59 -2.09
C PHE A 175 -4.13 -7.71 -3.61
N GLN A 176 -5.35 -7.83 -4.12
CA GLN A 176 -5.59 -7.96 -5.56
C GLN A 176 -6.09 -6.68 -6.22
N MET A 177 -6.47 -5.68 -5.42
CA MET A 177 -6.97 -4.40 -5.93
C MET A 177 -6.54 -3.27 -4.99
N GLY A 178 -6.14 -2.13 -5.59
CA GLY A 178 -5.88 -0.90 -4.86
C GLY A 178 -6.41 0.30 -5.66
N ALA A 179 -7.43 0.99 -5.15
CA ALA A 179 -8.01 2.17 -5.78
C ALA A 179 -7.78 3.41 -4.93
N LEU A 180 -6.91 4.31 -5.42
CA LEU A 180 -6.65 5.58 -4.74
C LEU A 180 -7.91 6.46 -4.77
N THR A 181 -8.30 6.93 -3.59
CA THR A 181 -9.46 7.81 -3.44
C THR A 181 -9.13 9.22 -3.87
N PHE A 182 -10.12 9.89 -4.48
CA PHE A 182 -10.08 11.24 -5.06
C PHE A 182 -9.25 11.37 -6.35
N ALA A 183 -9.93 11.62 -7.47
CA ALA A 183 -9.30 11.91 -8.76
C ALA A 183 -8.31 13.09 -8.70
N THR A 184 -8.57 14.09 -7.86
CA THR A 184 -7.67 15.22 -7.61
C THR A 184 -6.35 14.83 -6.92
N ALA A 185 -6.25 13.63 -6.36
CA ALA A 185 -4.98 13.14 -5.82
C ALA A 185 -3.94 12.85 -6.90
N THR A 186 -4.38 12.57 -8.13
CA THR A 186 -3.51 12.20 -9.27
C THR A 186 -3.45 13.25 -10.38
N MET A 187 -4.26 14.30 -10.30
CA MET A 187 -4.35 15.33 -11.32
C MET A 187 -4.28 16.74 -10.76
N SER A 188 -3.67 17.63 -11.54
CA SER A 188 -3.79 19.09 -11.41
C SER A 188 -4.71 19.58 -12.52
N SER A 189 -5.72 20.36 -12.21
CA SER A 189 -6.70 20.82 -13.18
C SER A 189 -7.12 22.27 -12.95
N ASN A 190 -7.54 22.90 -14.02
CA ASN A 190 -8.28 24.15 -14.04
C ASN A 190 -9.63 23.95 -14.77
N ARG A 191 -10.27 25.00 -15.24
CA ARG A 191 -11.58 24.89 -15.91
C ARG A 191 -11.55 24.17 -17.26
N THR A 192 -10.43 24.15 -17.94
CA THR A 192 -10.32 23.71 -19.35
C THR A 192 -9.30 22.63 -19.58
N GLU A 193 -8.44 22.37 -18.57
CA GLU A 193 -7.29 21.49 -18.72
C GLU A 193 -7.05 20.67 -17.47
N ALA A 194 -6.58 19.43 -17.65
CA ALA A 194 -6.13 18.55 -16.58
C ALA A 194 -4.84 17.84 -17.00
N ILE A 195 -3.87 17.80 -16.10
CA ILE A 195 -2.59 17.11 -16.29
C ILE A 195 -2.31 16.21 -15.10
N LEU A 196 -1.50 15.18 -15.31
CA LEU A 196 -1.03 14.36 -14.17
C LEU A 196 -0.16 15.20 -13.26
N ASN A 197 -0.48 15.19 -11.97
CA ASN A 197 0.40 15.71 -10.94
C ASN A 197 1.50 14.68 -10.60
N PRO A 198 2.46 14.96 -9.69
CA PRO A 198 3.52 14.01 -9.38
C PRO A 198 3.03 12.63 -8.92
N THR A 199 1.93 12.55 -8.18
CA THR A 199 1.31 11.26 -7.80
C THR A 199 0.77 10.52 -9.03
N GLY A 200 0.06 11.21 -9.92
CA GLY A 200 -0.42 10.61 -11.17
C GLY A 200 0.70 10.17 -12.10
N MET A 201 1.80 10.92 -12.13
CA MET A 201 3.02 10.54 -12.87
C MET A 201 3.65 9.27 -12.30
N LEU A 202 3.65 9.10 -10.96
CA LEU A 202 4.10 7.87 -10.29
C LEU A 202 3.26 6.67 -10.73
N PHE A 203 1.92 6.78 -10.67
CA PHE A 203 1.01 5.71 -11.14
C PHE A 203 1.30 5.33 -12.58
N LYS A 204 1.45 6.33 -13.45
CA LYS A 204 1.77 6.10 -14.86
C LYS A 204 3.13 5.41 -15.02
N MET A 205 4.16 5.84 -14.29
CA MET A 205 5.50 5.26 -14.35
C MET A 205 5.49 3.78 -13.95
N TYR A 206 4.80 3.42 -12.84
CA TYR A 206 4.67 2.02 -12.46
C TYR A 206 3.86 1.20 -13.46
N ARG A 207 2.74 1.72 -13.93
CA ARG A 207 1.91 1.03 -14.94
C ARG A 207 2.68 0.73 -16.23
N ASP A 208 3.48 1.67 -16.69
CA ASP A 208 4.13 1.59 -17.99
C ASP A 208 5.47 0.82 -17.93
N HIS A 209 6.14 0.79 -16.77
CA HIS A 209 7.53 0.33 -16.68
C HIS A 209 7.80 -0.70 -15.57
N PHE A 210 6.85 -1.00 -14.70
CA PHE A 210 6.99 -2.04 -13.69
C PHE A 210 6.29 -3.33 -14.12
N GLY A 211 6.81 -4.49 -13.64
CA GLY A 211 6.25 -5.79 -13.98
C GLY A 211 4.95 -6.12 -13.22
N VAL A 212 4.34 -7.24 -13.59
CA VAL A 212 3.06 -7.71 -13.04
C VAL A 212 3.18 -9.02 -12.26
N ILE A 213 4.32 -9.72 -12.35
CA ILE A 213 4.60 -10.96 -11.60
C ILE A 213 5.65 -10.65 -10.55
N PRO A 214 5.26 -10.45 -9.28
CA PRO A 214 6.20 -10.09 -8.22
C PRO A 214 7.29 -11.14 -8.04
N VAL A 215 8.49 -10.65 -7.71
CA VAL A 215 9.67 -11.45 -7.38
C VAL A 215 10.04 -11.17 -5.93
N GLU A 216 10.44 -12.20 -5.21
CA GLU A 216 10.92 -12.04 -3.84
C GLU A 216 12.16 -11.14 -3.81
N VAL A 217 12.15 -10.19 -2.90
CA VAL A 217 13.28 -9.31 -2.60
C VAL A 217 13.57 -9.40 -1.11
N THR A 218 14.81 -9.69 -0.79
CA THR A 218 15.30 -9.74 0.60
C THR A 218 16.49 -8.80 0.76
N GLY A 219 16.65 -8.28 1.96
CA GLY A 219 17.78 -7.43 2.35
C GLY A 219 18.38 -7.86 3.68
N ASP A 220 19.45 -7.19 4.08
CA ASP A 220 20.17 -7.43 5.33
C ASP A 220 20.46 -6.13 6.10
N SER A 221 19.78 -5.05 5.74
CA SER A 221 19.92 -3.77 6.41
C SER A 221 19.36 -3.80 7.83
N PRO A 222 19.98 -3.12 8.81
CA PRO A 222 19.41 -2.94 10.13
C PRO A 222 18.02 -2.30 10.03
N GLN A 223 17.03 -2.97 10.62
CA GLN A 223 15.65 -2.49 10.56
C GLN A 223 15.31 -1.57 11.74
N PRO A 224 14.49 -0.54 11.55
CA PRO A 224 13.98 0.25 12.66
C PRO A 224 13.07 -0.59 13.56
N LYS A 225 12.83 -0.11 14.77
CA LYS A 225 11.86 -0.74 15.66
C LYS A 225 10.48 -0.77 15.00
N PRO A 226 9.79 -1.91 15.01
CA PRO A 226 8.42 -1.99 14.52
C PRO A 226 7.50 -0.98 15.22
N THR A 227 6.63 -0.35 14.44
CA THR A 227 5.70 0.67 14.95
C THR A 227 4.26 0.24 14.79
N PHE A 228 3.39 0.74 15.68
CA PHE A 228 1.96 0.64 15.48
C PHE A 228 1.53 1.68 14.44
N PRO A 229 0.65 1.34 13.50
CA PRO A 229 0.00 2.33 12.67
C PRO A 229 -0.70 3.39 13.51
N ALA A 230 -0.52 4.65 13.15
CA ALA A 230 -1.17 5.74 13.87
C ALA A 230 -2.70 5.62 13.74
N GLY A 231 -3.40 5.56 14.86
CA GLY A 231 -4.86 5.61 14.93
C GLY A 231 -5.58 4.27 15.04
N GLY A 232 -4.91 3.16 15.31
CA GLY A 232 -5.59 1.88 15.42
C GLY A 232 -4.99 0.88 16.39
N ASP A 233 -5.73 -0.20 16.63
CA ASP A 233 -5.33 -1.37 17.42
C ASP A 233 -4.59 -2.40 16.52
N GLN A 234 -3.78 -1.91 15.64
CA GLN A 234 -3.12 -2.71 14.64
C GLN A 234 -1.80 -3.29 15.19
N PRO A 235 -1.32 -4.42 14.64
CA PRO A 235 -0.03 -4.97 15.02
C PRO A 235 1.09 -3.97 14.81
N ALA A 236 2.09 -3.97 15.69
CA ALA A 236 3.34 -3.28 15.45
C ALA A 236 4.05 -3.94 14.27
N VAL A 237 4.30 -3.19 13.21
CA VAL A 237 4.81 -3.73 11.95
C VAL A 237 6.03 -2.98 11.43
N ASN A 238 6.78 -3.64 10.59
CA ASN A 238 7.93 -3.09 9.90
C ASN A 238 7.78 -3.38 8.39
N PRO A 239 7.15 -2.48 7.61
CA PRO A 239 7.01 -2.67 6.17
C PRO A 239 8.35 -2.52 5.48
N GLY A 240 8.47 -3.11 4.30
CA GLY A 240 9.63 -2.97 3.44
C GLY A 240 10.31 -4.29 3.10
N SER A 241 11.40 -4.19 2.36
CA SER A 241 12.17 -5.30 1.80
C SER A 241 13.44 -5.63 2.60
N ASP A 242 13.53 -5.20 3.86
CA ASP A 242 14.72 -5.31 4.71
C ASP A 242 15.96 -4.59 4.15
N THR A 243 15.74 -3.54 3.33
CA THR A 243 16.77 -2.69 2.72
C THR A 243 16.78 -1.26 3.29
N TYR A 244 16.20 -1.05 4.47
CA TYR A 244 16.10 0.27 5.11
C TYR A 244 17.42 1.08 5.08
N PRO A 245 17.43 2.41 4.79
CA PRO A 245 16.27 3.30 4.60
C PRO A 245 15.63 3.22 3.20
N LEU A 246 16.24 2.47 2.27
CA LEU A 246 15.65 2.20 0.96
C LEU A 246 14.48 1.22 1.08
N ASP A 247 13.68 1.15 0.02
CA ASP A 247 12.77 0.04 -0.19
C ASP A 247 12.87 -0.45 -1.64
N VAL A 248 12.86 -1.76 -1.83
CA VAL A 248 13.03 -2.40 -3.13
C VAL A 248 11.88 -3.34 -3.41
N SER A 249 11.37 -3.29 -4.62
CA SER A 249 10.40 -4.25 -5.15
C SER A 249 10.85 -4.69 -6.54
N ALA A 250 10.57 -5.92 -6.93
CA ALA A 250 10.89 -6.41 -8.24
C ALA A 250 9.75 -7.25 -8.83
N ALA A 251 9.61 -7.21 -10.15
CA ALA A 251 8.60 -7.99 -10.85
C ALA A 251 9.01 -8.30 -12.28
N PHE A 252 8.60 -9.46 -12.79
CA PHE A 252 8.65 -9.77 -14.20
C PHE A 252 7.47 -9.17 -14.97
N SER A 253 7.67 -8.87 -16.25
CA SER A 253 6.59 -8.69 -17.20
C SER A 253 5.73 -9.95 -17.31
N GLU A 254 4.51 -9.84 -17.85
CA GLU A 254 3.59 -10.97 -18.00
C GLU A 254 4.20 -12.14 -18.80
N ASP A 255 4.96 -11.83 -19.84
CA ASP A 255 5.67 -12.80 -20.67
C ASP A 255 7.03 -13.27 -20.08
N ARG A 256 7.40 -12.77 -18.90
CA ARG A 256 8.64 -13.01 -18.17
C ARG A 256 9.94 -12.63 -18.92
N LYS A 257 9.84 -11.83 -19.96
CA LYS A 257 11.01 -11.40 -20.76
C LYS A 257 11.68 -10.13 -20.26
N THR A 258 11.08 -9.46 -19.32
CA THR A 258 11.64 -8.25 -18.70
C THR A 258 11.56 -8.37 -17.19
N LEU A 259 12.65 -8.06 -16.50
CA LEU A 259 12.66 -7.86 -15.05
C LEU A 259 12.74 -6.36 -14.77
N SER A 260 11.82 -5.88 -13.96
CA SER A 260 11.82 -4.53 -13.44
C SER A 260 12.16 -4.54 -11.95
N ILE A 261 13.09 -3.67 -11.54
CA ILE A 261 13.53 -3.50 -10.16
C ILE A 261 13.25 -2.05 -9.77
N ALA A 262 12.31 -1.85 -8.87
CA ALA A 262 12.00 -0.53 -8.33
C ALA A 262 12.79 -0.28 -7.05
N VAL A 263 13.54 0.83 -6.99
CA VAL A 263 14.32 1.24 -5.82
C VAL A 263 13.84 2.61 -5.38
N LEU A 264 13.29 2.66 -4.18
CA LEU A 264 12.82 3.88 -3.53
C LEU A 264 13.89 4.38 -2.55
N ASN A 265 14.27 5.65 -2.67
CA ASN A 265 15.03 6.38 -1.67
C ASN A 265 14.17 7.50 -1.06
N PRO A 266 13.60 7.31 0.14
CA PRO A 266 12.79 8.33 0.81
C PRO A 266 13.62 9.34 1.60
N SER A 267 14.95 9.15 1.69
CA SER A 267 15.84 9.99 2.49
C SER A 267 16.33 11.21 1.71
N ASP A 268 16.84 12.19 2.42
CA ASP A 268 17.43 13.42 1.90
C ASP A 268 18.92 13.27 1.48
N THR A 269 19.44 12.06 1.54
CA THR A 269 20.80 11.73 1.17
C THR A 269 20.86 10.68 0.07
N GLU A 270 21.92 10.70 -0.73
CA GLU A 270 22.20 9.64 -1.67
C GLU A 270 22.44 8.33 -0.93
N GLN A 271 21.90 7.25 -1.44
CA GLN A 271 22.02 5.92 -0.88
C GLN A 271 22.54 4.91 -1.91
N SER A 272 23.22 3.88 -1.44
CA SER A 272 23.72 2.81 -2.31
C SER A 272 23.36 1.45 -1.75
N ILE A 273 23.00 0.52 -2.65
CA ILE A 273 22.69 -0.87 -2.29
C ILE A 273 23.45 -1.82 -3.23
N LYS A 274 23.95 -2.92 -2.67
CA LYS A 274 24.48 -4.04 -3.47
C LYS A 274 23.33 -4.91 -3.93
N VAL A 275 23.38 -5.30 -5.20
CA VAL A 275 22.37 -6.16 -5.82
C VAL A 275 22.99 -7.52 -6.14
N ALA A 276 22.37 -8.58 -5.67
CA ALA A 276 22.67 -9.95 -6.06
C ALA A 276 21.43 -10.56 -6.74
N MET A 277 21.61 -11.10 -7.92
CA MET A 277 20.54 -11.73 -8.68
C MET A 277 20.65 -13.25 -8.57
N ASN A 278 19.53 -13.87 -8.20
CA ASN A 278 19.41 -15.32 -8.16
C ASN A 278 18.33 -15.78 -9.14
N GLY A 279 18.66 -16.74 -10.01
CA GLY A 279 17.66 -17.39 -10.89
C GLY A 279 17.31 -16.61 -12.18
N ALA A 280 17.98 -15.50 -12.48
CA ALA A 280 17.81 -14.78 -13.74
C ALA A 280 19.15 -14.22 -14.24
N THR A 281 19.33 -14.24 -15.57
CA THR A 281 20.43 -13.54 -16.25
C THR A 281 19.85 -12.38 -17.04
N LEU A 282 20.39 -11.19 -16.84
CA LEU A 282 19.93 -9.97 -17.51
C LEU A 282 20.78 -9.63 -18.72
N ALA A 283 20.19 -8.96 -19.69
CA ALA A 283 20.89 -8.40 -20.82
C ALA A 283 21.90 -7.32 -20.35
N THR A 284 22.89 -7.05 -21.19
CA THR A 284 23.95 -6.05 -20.92
C THR A 284 23.50 -4.60 -21.18
N SER A 285 22.22 -4.39 -21.47
CA SER A 285 21.61 -3.06 -21.60
C SER A 285 20.19 -3.08 -21.08
N GLY A 286 19.74 -1.95 -20.54
CA GLY A 286 18.40 -1.76 -20.01
C GLY A 286 18.05 -0.28 -19.91
N HIS A 287 16.99 0.02 -19.18
CA HIS A 287 16.50 1.37 -18.98
C HIS A 287 16.38 1.70 -17.50
N LEU A 288 16.56 2.97 -17.16
CA LEU A 288 16.21 3.55 -15.88
C LEU A 288 15.12 4.60 -16.11
N TYR A 289 13.96 4.38 -15.51
CA TYR A 289 12.92 5.39 -15.37
C TYR A 289 12.98 5.96 -13.97
N ARG A 290 13.07 7.29 -13.86
CA ARG A 290 13.33 7.92 -12.56
C ARG A 290 12.52 9.19 -12.35
N MET A 291 11.97 9.33 -11.16
CA MET A 291 11.49 10.60 -10.61
C MET A 291 12.43 11.01 -9.48
N ALA A 292 13.17 12.12 -9.66
CA ALA A 292 14.13 12.64 -8.69
C ALA A 292 14.25 14.16 -8.85
N PRO A 293 13.26 14.96 -8.47
CA PRO A 293 13.34 16.41 -8.55
C PRO A 293 14.37 16.98 -7.56
N ASP A 294 14.85 18.18 -7.82
CA ASP A 294 15.81 18.87 -6.97
C ASP A 294 15.21 19.27 -5.60
N SER A 295 13.90 19.28 -5.47
CA SER A 295 13.19 19.61 -4.23
C SER A 295 12.05 18.64 -3.98
N ILE A 296 11.90 18.21 -2.73
CA ILE A 296 10.75 17.42 -2.27
C ILE A 296 9.43 18.18 -2.40
N ASP A 297 9.48 19.52 -2.40
CA ASP A 297 8.31 20.39 -2.57
C ASP A 297 8.04 20.76 -4.04
N ALA A 298 8.79 20.20 -4.99
CA ALA A 298 8.58 20.39 -6.43
C ALA A 298 7.14 20.05 -6.84
N THR A 299 6.59 20.82 -7.77
CA THR A 299 5.16 20.74 -8.13
C THR A 299 4.96 20.53 -9.63
N VAL A 300 3.78 19.97 -9.98
CA VAL A 300 3.26 19.98 -11.34
C VAL A 300 1.86 20.59 -11.31
N GLN A 301 1.71 21.73 -11.98
CA GLN A 301 0.47 22.48 -12.00
C GLN A 301 0.16 22.90 -13.44
N VAL A 302 -1.13 22.98 -13.77
CA VAL A 302 -1.57 23.54 -15.03
C VAL A 302 -1.06 24.99 -15.13
N ASP A 303 -0.70 25.43 -16.32
CA ASP A 303 -0.19 26.78 -16.63
C ASP A 303 1.20 27.10 -16.03
N LYS A 304 1.91 26.12 -15.47
CA LYS A 304 3.28 26.31 -14.96
C LYS A 304 4.25 25.32 -15.60
N LYS A 305 5.51 25.72 -15.69
CA LYS A 305 6.57 24.78 -16.08
C LYS A 305 6.65 23.64 -15.05
N PRO A 306 6.56 22.37 -15.47
CA PRO A 306 6.69 21.24 -14.57
C PRO A 306 8.06 21.23 -13.88
N GLU A 307 8.07 21.06 -12.56
CA GLU A 307 9.29 20.91 -11.75
C GLU A 307 9.62 19.44 -11.49
N VAL A 308 8.71 18.52 -11.86
CA VAL A 308 8.87 17.08 -11.77
C VAL A 308 8.70 16.47 -13.15
N GLN A 309 9.54 15.51 -13.48
CA GLN A 309 9.44 14.73 -14.71
C GLN A 309 9.86 13.29 -14.45
N VAL A 310 9.46 12.38 -15.33
CA VAL A 310 10.01 11.03 -15.42
C VAL A 310 11.17 11.08 -16.40
N GLU A 311 12.39 10.86 -15.90
CA GLU A 311 13.57 10.69 -16.72
C GLU A 311 13.58 9.28 -17.31
N ASP A 312 13.93 9.12 -18.59
CA ASP A 312 14.21 7.84 -19.26
C ASP A 312 15.65 7.84 -19.71
N GLN A 313 16.44 6.90 -19.19
CA GLN A 313 17.86 6.77 -19.48
C GLN A 313 18.20 5.35 -19.90
N THR A 314 18.83 5.19 -21.05
CA THR A 314 19.44 3.90 -21.43
C THR A 314 20.68 3.64 -20.57
N LEU A 315 20.77 2.43 -20.03
CA LEU A 315 21.88 1.97 -19.21
C LEU A 315 22.63 0.83 -19.90
N GLY A 316 23.89 0.64 -19.53
CA GLY A 316 24.64 -0.61 -19.76
C GLY A 316 24.12 -1.75 -18.85
N ALA A 317 24.97 -2.75 -18.61
CA ALA A 317 24.65 -3.83 -17.67
C ALA A 317 24.24 -3.28 -16.28
N LEU A 318 23.31 -3.99 -15.61
CA LEU A 318 22.92 -3.63 -14.25
C LEU A 318 24.16 -3.63 -13.34
N PRO A 319 24.48 -2.52 -12.67
CA PRO A 319 25.66 -2.47 -11.81
C PRO A 319 25.44 -3.32 -10.54
N ASN A 320 26.50 -3.92 -10.03
CA ASN A 320 26.47 -4.66 -8.76
C ASN A 320 26.16 -3.77 -7.55
N THR A 321 26.36 -2.46 -7.69
CA THR A 321 25.98 -1.45 -6.70
C THR A 321 25.15 -0.39 -7.40
N ILE A 322 23.91 -0.26 -6.97
CA ILE A 322 22.99 0.79 -7.43
C ILE A 322 23.10 1.96 -6.46
N THR A 323 23.34 3.16 -7.00
CA THR A 323 23.31 4.41 -6.26
C THR A 323 22.11 5.23 -6.70
N VAL A 324 21.31 5.68 -5.75
CA VAL A 324 20.06 6.40 -5.97
C VAL A 324 20.06 7.76 -5.30
N ARG A 325 19.59 8.79 -6.04
CA ARG A 325 19.51 10.18 -5.57
C ARG A 325 18.60 10.30 -4.34
N PRO A 326 18.76 11.38 -3.56
CA PRO A 326 17.78 11.74 -2.52
C PRO A 326 16.33 11.79 -3.07
N PHE A 327 15.37 11.42 -2.26
CA PHE A 327 13.93 11.52 -2.57
C PHE A 327 13.53 10.91 -3.92
N SER A 328 14.21 9.86 -4.40
CA SER A 328 13.98 9.34 -5.74
C SER A 328 13.17 8.05 -5.75
N VAL A 329 12.38 7.90 -6.81
CA VAL A 329 11.74 6.65 -7.21
C VAL A 329 12.35 6.23 -8.54
N ASN A 330 12.93 5.03 -8.57
CA ASN A 330 13.70 4.54 -9.70
C ASN A 330 13.16 3.17 -10.13
N ILE A 331 12.96 2.94 -11.43
CA ILE A 331 12.63 1.63 -11.99
C ILE A 331 13.71 1.26 -13.00
N TYR A 332 14.47 0.24 -12.69
CA TYR A 332 15.45 -0.38 -13.57
C TYR A 332 14.77 -1.51 -14.33
N SER A 333 14.75 -1.46 -15.66
CA SER A 333 14.08 -2.42 -16.52
C SER A 333 15.08 -3.09 -17.46
N TYR A 334 15.18 -4.40 -17.40
CA TYR A 334 16.16 -5.18 -18.17
C TYR A 334 15.51 -6.40 -18.83
N PRO A 335 15.83 -6.67 -20.12
CA PRO A 335 15.49 -7.95 -20.72
C PRO A 335 16.14 -9.11 -19.97
N VAL A 336 15.41 -10.23 -19.88
CA VAL A 336 15.88 -11.50 -19.32
C VAL A 336 16.33 -12.40 -20.48
N LEU A 337 17.50 -13.04 -20.32
CA LEU A 337 18.14 -13.91 -21.31
C LEU A 337 17.73 -15.37 -21.13
#